data_e7fbf2745578ef0e65333a72be74c171
#
_entry.id   e7fbf2745578ef0e65333a72be74c171
#
_cell.length_a   1.000
_cell.length_b   1.000
_cell.length_c   1.000
_cell.angle_alpha   90.00
_cell.angle_beta   90.00
_cell.angle_gamma   90.00
#
_symmetry.space_group_name_H-M   'P 1'
#
loop_
_entity.id
_entity.type
_entity.pdbx_description
1 polymer ?
#
loop_
_entity_poly.entity_id
_entity_poly.type
_entity_poly.pdbx_seq_one_letter_code
_entity_poly.pdbx_strand_id
1 'polypeptide(L)'
;MREIEADPDVGHNPQSILAGPSHGPVPQDQGRDQNVLLDPRLLNARLKVIVKGREREVVATIEYVDGLLSIRRKFYKTTTSLNPEDVAPEIPNPTRSNGLLVVIKGDHCGKFVRRIHHRFEDDGAITILMLAVVKRDIGGTESLTGEQLEFDKYHLCLCDESKEDRRLGDSLMDDLRRVRRQVRAK
;
A
#
# COMPACT_ATOMS: atom_id res chain seq x y z
N MET A 1 23.21 -31.76 77.67
CA MET A 1 22.35 -32.92 78.05
C MET A 1 21.31 -33.08 76.97
N ARG A 2 21.38 -34.20 76.28
CA ARG A 2 20.38 -34.97 75.54
C ARG A 2 19.83 -34.28 74.30
N GLU A 3 20.26 -34.69 73.09
CA GLU A 3 19.81 -35.94 72.41
C GLU A 3 18.28 -35.94 72.24
N ILE A 4 17.67 -36.12 71.08
CA ILE A 4 17.65 -37.29 70.19
C ILE A 4 16.85 -36.88 68.98
N GLU A 5 17.31 -37.13 67.74
CA GLU A 5 16.81 -38.11 66.72
C GLU A 5 15.37 -37.94 66.36
N ALA A 6 14.94 -38.08 65.20
CA ALA A 6 15.26 -38.91 64.03
C ALA A 6 14.38 -38.48 62.88
N ASP A 7 14.84 -38.65 61.65
CA ASP A 7 14.17 -38.94 60.42
C ASP A 7 13.21 -40.17 60.53
N PRO A 8 12.38 -40.53 59.56
CA PRO A 8 12.33 -40.20 58.13
C PRO A 8 10.88 -40.15 57.58
N ASP A 9 10.74 -39.85 56.35
CA ASP A 9 10.16 -40.74 55.34
C ASP A 9 9.19 -40.10 54.35
N VAL A 10 9.61 -40.18 53.12
CA VAL A 10 8.91 -40.61 51.90
C VAL A 10 7.57 -39.99 51.56
N GLY A 11 7.60 -39.23 50.52
CA GLY A 11 6.43 -38.86 49.72
C GLY A 11 6.77 -38.52 48.27
N HIS A 12 7.07 -39.54 47.50
CA HIS A 12 7.15 -39.42 46.04
C HIS A 12 5.81 -38.94 45.49
N ASN A 13 5.84 -37.83 44.74
CA ASN A 13 4.81 -37.58 43.78
C ASN A 13 5.41 -36.96 42.50
N PRO A 14 5.50 -37.71 41.41
CA PRO A 14 5.91 -37.17 40.13
C PRO A 14 4.70 -36.51 39.46
N GLN A 15 4.51 -35.23 39.70
CA GLN A 15 3.57 -34.48 38.89
C GLN A 15 4.23 -34.09 37.57
N SER A 16 3.74 -34.72 36.55
CA SER A 16 3.93 -34.41 35.13
C SER A 16 3.77 -32.92 34.86
N ILE A 17 4.87 -32.25 34.61
CA ILE A 17 4.87 -30.90 34.09
C ILE A 17 4.55 -31.01 32.59
N LEU A 18 3.29 -30.80 32.24
CA LEU A 18 2.90 -30.51 30.87
C LEU A 18 3.59 -29.21 30.44
N ALA A 19 4.62 -29.35 29.64
CA ALA A 19 5.25 -28.26 28.95
C ALA A 19 4.21 -27.63 28.02
N GLY A 20 3.66 -26.50 28.42
CA GLY A 20 2.86 -25.63 27.53
C GLY A 20 3.70 -25.13 26.37
N PRO A 21 3.12 -24.90 25.22
CA PRO A 21 3.87 -24.39 24.09
C PRO A 21 4.50 -23.05 24.45
N SER A 22 5.82 -23.03 24.39
CA SER A 22 6.61 -21.81 24.49
C SER A 22 6.18 -20.86 23.39
N HIS A 23 5.42 -19.86 23.73
CA HIS A 23 5.22 -18.70 22.88
C HIS A 23 6.56 -17.98 22.86
N GLY A 24 7.36 -18.29 21.83
CA GLY A 24 8.52 -17.48 21.49
C GLY A 24 8.07 -16.03 21.34
N PRO A 25 8.94 -15.06 21.68
CA PRO A 25 8.61 -13.67 21.50
C PRO A 25 8.24 -13.47 20.02
N VAL A 26 6.99 -13.09 19.80
CA VAL A 26 6.54 -12.58 18.49
C VAL A 26 7.55 -11.49 18.13
N PRO A 27 8.21 -11.54 16.97
CA PRO A 27 9.05 -10.46 16.55
C PRO A 27 8.16 -9.22 16.55
N GLN A 28 8.36 -8.36 17.51
CA GLN A 28 7.85 -7.00 17.43
C GLN A 28 8.61 -6.40 16.26
N ASP A 29 7.93 -6.37 15.13
CA ASP A 29 8.31 -5.56 13.99
C ASP A 29 8.31 -4.11 14.47
N GLN A 30 9.44 -3.73 15.08
CA GLN A 30 9.79 -2.34 15.31
C GLN A 30 10.15 -1.77 13.94
N GLY A 31 9.19 -1.83 13.03
CA GLY A 31 9.22 -1.08 11.80
C GLY A 31 9.28 0.40 12.20
N ARG A 32 10.50 0.97 12.23
CA ARG A 32 10.67 2.37 11.96
C ARG A 32 9.68 2.67 10.84
N ASP A 33 8.83 3.65 11.02
CA ASP A 33 7.93 4.17 9.97
C ASP A 33 8.79 4.59 8.78
N GLN A 34 9.25 3.60 8.01
CA GLN A 34 9.93 3.85 6.76
C GLN A 34 8.92 4.56 5.90
N ASN A 35 9.27 5.76 5.48
CA ASN A 35 8.42 6.52 4.60
C ASN A 35 8.09 5.62 3.39
N VAL A 36 6.82 5.26 3.26
CA VAL A 36 6.33 4.35 2.19
C VAL A 36 6.78 4.77 0.80
N LEU A 37 7.06 6.06 0.60
CA LEU A 37 7.53 6.61 -0.68
C LEU A 37 8.96 6.18 -1.02
N LEU A 38 9.71 5.63 -0.07
CA LEU A 38 11.08 5.14 -0.26
C LEU A 38 11.16 3.65 -0.56
N ASP A 39 10.03 2.96 -0.67
CA ASP A 39 10.02 1.55 -1.05
C ASP A 39 10.63 1.40 -2.46
N PRO A 40 11.67 0.55 -2.63
CA PRO A 40 12.34 0.36 -3.93
C PRO A 40 11.38 -0.03 -5.06
N ARG A 41 10.27 -0.68 -4.73
CA ARG A 41 9.23 -1.08 -5.70
C ARG A 41 8.48 0.12 -6.29
N LEU A 42 8.57 1.29 -5.65
CA LEU A 42 7.90 2.53 -6.07
C LEU A 42 8.82 3.49 -6.83
N LEU A 43 10.13 3.23 -6.91
CA LEU A 43 11.11 4.15 -7.49
C LEU A 43 10.82 4.52 -8.96
N ASN A 44 10.19 3.60 -9.71
CA ASN A 44 9.82 3.83 -11.11
C ASN A 44 8.37 4.35 -11.27
N ALA A 45 7.62 4.44 -10.19
CA ALA A 45 6.28 4.98 -10.21
C ALA A 45 6.36 6.51 -10.03
N ARG A 46 5.85 7.25 -11.01
CA ARG A 46 5.73 8.71 -10.92
C ARG A 46 4.57 9.05 -10.01
N LEU A 47 4.82 9.05 -8.70
CA LEU A 47 3.80 9.26 -7.67
C LEU A 47 3.38 10.71 -7.62
N LYS A 48 2.09 10.95 -7.43
CA LYS A 48 1.63 12.26 -6.98
C LYS A 48 1.75 12.34 -5.48
N VAL A 49 2.38 13.40 -5.00
CA VAL A 49 2.58 13.65 -3.58
C VAL A 49 2.15 15.07 -3.23
N ILE A 50 1.74 15.25 -2.00
CA ILE A 50 1.33 16.51 -1.43
C ILE A 50 2.48 17.00 -0.54
N VAL A 51 2.90 18.24 -0.71
CA VAL A 51 3.92 18.85 0.14
C VAL A 51 3.27 19.27 1.46
N LYS A 52 3.80 18.78 2.59
CA LYS A 52 3.30 19.11 3.93
C LYS A 52 3.38 20.62 4.18
N GLY A 53 2.35 21.15 4.80
CA GLY A 53 2.21 22.60 4.97
C GLY A 53 1.80 23.36 3.70
N ARG A 54 1.59 22.67 2.60
CA ARG A 54 1.09 23.20 1.32
C ARG A 54 0.10 22.22 0.71
N GLU A 55 -1.00 21.92 1.41
CA GLU A 55 -1.94 20.83 1.07
C GLU A 55 -2.57 20.95 -0.33
N ARG A 56 -2.48 22.13 -0.93
CA ARG A 56 -2.94 22.36 -2.31
C ARG A 56 -1.85 22.13 -3.36
N GLU A 57 -0.61 21.93 -2.95
CA GLU A 57 0.50 21.71 -3.87
C GLU A 57 0.69 20.20 -4.09
N VAL A 58 0.16 19.71 -5.21
CA VAL A 58 0.39 18.35 -5.68
C VAL A 58 1.50 18.37 -6.71
N VAL A 59 2.52 17.57 -6.47
CA VAL A 59 3.70 17.45 -7.33
C VAL A 59 3.92 15.99 -7.72
N ALA A 60 4.66 15.75 -8.80
CA ALA A 60 5.03 14.40 -9.21
C ALA A 60 6.46 14.08 -8.78
N THR A 61 6.65 12.88 -8.20
CA THR A 61 8.01 12.35 -7.96
C THR A 61 8.63 11.95 -9.29
N ILE A 62 9.95 12.14 -9.42
CA ILE A 62 10.71 11.72 -10.59
C ILE A 62 11.63 10.58 -10.19
N GLU A 63 12.44 10.79 -9.16
CA GLU A 63 13.45 9.85 -8.69
C GLU A 63 13.80 10.10 -7.22
N TYR A 64 14.50 9.16 -6.63
CA TYR A 64 15.07 9.29 -5.30
C TYR A 64 16.58 9.16 -5.38
N VAL A 65 17.29 10.22 -5.03
CA VAL A 65 18.75 10.31 -5.11
C VAL A 65 19.28 10.96 -3.84
N ASP A 66 20.34 10.39 -3.28
CA ASP A 66 21.05 10.92 -2.10
C ASP A 66 20.15 11.26 -0.91
N GLY A 67 19.16 10.44 -0.65
CA GLY A 67 18.25 10.66 0.47
C GLY A 67 17.13 11.66 0.19
N LEU A 68 17.04 12.23 -0.99
CA LEU A 68 16.06 13.24 -1.39
C LEU A 68 15.16 12.75 -2.52
N LEU A 69 13.89 13.15 -2.46
CA LEU A 69 12.95 12.96 -3.57
C LEU A 69 13.06 14.12 -4.55
N SER A 70 13.41 13.81 -5.78
CA SER A 70 13.27 14.74 -6.90
C SER A 70 11.81 14.86 -7.28
N ILE A 71 11.27 16.08 -7.29
CA ILE A 71 9.88 16.38 -7.63
C ILE A 71 9.79 17.31 -8.82
N ARG A 72 8.71 17.15 -9.60
CA ARG A 72 8.34 18.08 -10.67
C ARG A 72 7.07 18.81 -10.29
N ARG A 73 7.15 20.13 -10.22
CA ARG A 73 5.99 21.01 -10.08
C ARG A 73 5.28 21.16 -11.42
N LYS A 74 3.96 21.03 -11.41
CA LYS A 74 3.14 21.02 -12.63
C LYS A 74 3.29 22.27 -13.50
N PHE A 75 3.48 23.43 -12.87
CA PHE A 75 3.57 24.72 -13.55
C PHE A 75 5.00 25.24 -13.74
N TYR A 76 5.95 24.67 -13.02
CA TYR A 76 7.35 25.06 -13.10
C TYR A 76 8.11 23.87 -13.67
N LYS A 77 8.75 24.04 -14.83
CA LYS A 77 9.59 23.00 -15.44
C LYS A 77 10.82 22.65 -14.61
N THR A 78 10.96 23.24 -13.45
CA THR A 78 12.08 23.05 -12.54
C THR A 78 11.89 21.81 -11.68
N THR A 79 12.92 21.00 -11.59
CA THR A 79 13.05 19.93 -10.61
C THR A 79 13.55 20.53 -9.29
N THR A 80 12.98 20.12 -8.19
CA THR A 80 13.36 20.52 -6.83
C THR A 80 13.51 19.26 -6.01
N SER A 81 14.47 19.22 -5.09
CA SER A 81 14.63 18.11 -4.15
C SER A 81 13.93 18.43 -2.83
N LEU A 82 13.25 17.45 -2.27
CA LEU A 82 12.57 17.53 -0.96
C LEU A 82 12.93 16.32 -0.11
N ASN A 83 12.92 16.51 1.21
CA ASN A 83 12.99 15.38 2.12
C ASN A 83 11.74 14.52 1.97
N PRO A 84 11.87 13.19 2.00
CA PRO A 84 10.71 12.28 1.98
C PRO A 84 9.72 12.55 3.11
N GLU A 85 10.19 13.05 4.24
CA GLU A 85 9.36 13.40 5.40
C GLU A 85 8.48 14.63 5.17
N ASP A 86 8.84 15.49 4.22
CA ASP A 86 8.09 16.71 3.90
C ASP A 86 6.95 16.48 2.91
N VAL A 87 6.76 15.25 2.47
CA VAL A 87 5.71 14.89 1.50
C VAL A 87 4.85 13.73 2.00
N ALA A 88 3.65 13.64 1.46
CA ALA A 88 2.72 12.53 1.69
C ALA A 88 2.13 12.06 0.35
N PRO A 89 1.79 10.77 0.20
CA PRO A 89 1.14 10.28 -0.99
C PRO A 89 -0.23 10.96 -1.21
N GLU A 90 -0.54 11.30 -2.45
CA GLU A 90 -1.89 11.77 -2.80
C GLU A 90 -2.84 10.58 -2.84
N ILE A 91 -3.68 10.48 -1.82
CA ILE A 91 -4.69 9.42 -1.68
C ILE A 91 -5.81 9.63 -2.71
N PRO A 92 -6.24 8.59 -3.43
CA PRO A 92 -7.29 8.73 -4.42
C PRO A 92 -8.62 9.13 -3.81
N ASN A 93 -9.31 10.07 -4.45
CA ASN A 93 -10.71 10.34 -4.12
C ASN A 93 -11.58 9.25 -4.77
N PRO A 94 -12.32 8.45 -4.00
CA PRO A 94 -13.08 7.32 -4.52
C PRO A 94 -14.18 7.71 -5.50
N THR A 95 -14.68 8.94 -5.42
CA THR A 95 -15.76 9.43 -6.29
C THR A 95 -15.26 10.11 -7.55
N ARG A 96 -14.03 10.63 -7.57
CA ARG A 96 -13.52 11.51 -8.64
C ARG A 96 -12.33 10.95 -9.42
N SER A 97 -11.57 10.02 -8.85
CA SER A 97 -10.31 9.57 -9.47
C SER A 97 -10.51 8.36 -10.37
N ASN A 98 -10.33 8.56 -11.66
CA ASN A 98 -10.20 7.47 -12.64
C ASN A 98 -8.73 7.27 -13.08
N GLY A 99 -7.78 7.97 -12.47
CA GLY A 99 -6.37 7.90 -12.84
C GLY A 99 -5.73 6.55 -12.51
N LEU A 100 -4.51 6.38 -13.01
CA LEU A 100 -3.64 5.29 -12.63
C LEU A 100 -3.27 5.41 -11.16
N LEU A 101 -3.34 4.30 -10.45
CA LEU A 101 -2.99 4.16 -9.05
C LEU A 101 -1.83 3.18 -8.92
N VAL A 102 -1.10 3.28 -7.84
CA VAL A 102 -0.14 2.26 -7.42
C VAL A 102 -0.43 1.86 -5.98
N VAL A 103 -0.27 0.59 -5.71
CA VAL A 103 -0.34 0.06 -4.34
C VAL A 103 0.93 0.45 -3.60
N ILE A 104 0.81 1.13 -2.46
CA ILE A 104 1.95 1.66 -1.69
C ILE A 104 2.22 0.88 -0.40
N LYS A 105 1.42 -0.12 -0.04
CA LYS A 105 1.57 -0.91 1.18
C LYS A 105 1.30 -2.39 0.94
N GLY A 106 1.93 -3.24 1.76
CA GLY A 106 1.71 -4.69 1.76
C GLY A 106 2.39 -5.41 0.59
N ASP A 107 2.02 -6.68 0.40
CA ASP A 107 2.67 -7.58 -0.56
C ASP A 107 2.51 -7.18 -2.01
N HIS A 108 1.48 -6.43 -2.31
CA HIS A 108 1.20 -5.92 -3.65
C HIS A 108 1.83 -4.54 -3.94
N CYS A 109 2.66 -4.01 -3.04
CA CYS A 109 3.33 -2.73 -3.22
C CYS A 109 4.08 -2.69 -4.56
N GLY A 110 3.94 -1.59 -5.29
CA GLY A 110 4.49 -1.40 -6.63
C GLY A 110 3.58 -1.87 -7.78
N LYS A 111 2.49 -2.62 -7.52
CA LYS A 111 1.53 -2.97 -8.57
C LYS A 111 0.74 -1.75 -9.02
N PHE A 112 0.70 -1.52 -10.32
CA PHE A 112 -0.19 -0.53 -10.93
C PHE A 112 -1.61 -1.07 -11.05
N VAL A 113 -2.58 -0.22 -10.71
CA VAL A 113 -3.98 -0.62 -10.69
C VAL A 113 -4.88 0.51 -11.20
N ARG A 114 -6.04 0.13 -11.75
CA ARG A 114 -7.11 1.07 -12.11
C ARG A 114 -8.41 0.68 -11.42
N ARG A 115 -9.16 1.69 -10.98
CA ARG A 115 -10.41 1.48 -10.27
C ARG A 115 -11.50 0.92 -11.19
N ILE A 116 -12.12 -0.16 -10.74
CA ILE A 116 -13.34 -0.72 -11.34
C ILE A 116 -14.57 -0.06 -10.72
N HIS A 117 -14.68 -0.15 -9.39
CA HIS A 117 -15.72 0.51 -8.60
C HIS A 117 -15.25 0.71 -7.15
N HIS A 118 -16.08 1.29 -6.31
CA HIS A 118 -15.83 1.45 -4.87
C HIS A 118 -17.08 1.06 -4.08
N ARG A 119 -16.88 0.73 -2.81
CA ARG A 119 -17.93 0.57 -1.81
C ARG A 119 -17.50 1.27 -0.52
N PHE A 120 -18.49 1.65 0.26
CA PHE A 120 -18.28 2.16 1.60
C PHE A 120 -18.62 1.07 2.60
N GLU A 121 -17.82 0.94 3.64
CA GLU A 121 -18.03 0.03 4.77
C GLU A 121 -18.10 0.88 6.06
N ASP A 122 -18.68 0.32 7.10
CA ASP A 122 -18.79 0.93 8.42
C ASP A 122 -19.33 2.36 8.37
N ASP A 123 -20.54 2.52 7.84
CA ASP A 123 -21.22 3.81 7.70
C ASP A 123 -20.42 4.90 6.97
N GLY A 124 -19.53 4.48 6.08
CA GLY A 124 -18.71 5.35 5.26
C GLY A 124 -17.33 5.67 5.84
N ALA A 125 -16.97 5.10 6.99
CA ALA A 125 -15.66 5.29 7.59
C ALA A 125 -14.53 4.68 6.74
N ILE A 126 -14.77 3.52 6.13
CA ILE A 126 -13.82 2.81 5.28
C ILE A 126 -14.31 2.85 3.84
N THR A 127 -13.39 3.14 2.92
CA THR A 127 -13.66 3.09 1.49
C THR A 127 -12.81 2.03 0.83
N ILE A 128 -13.44 0.95 0.42
CA ILE A 128 -12.80 -0.13 -0.32
C ILE A 128 -12.93 0.12 -1.81
N LEU A 129 -11.80 0.05 -2.50
CA LEU A 129 -11.71 0.15 -3.95
C LEU A 129 -11.48 -1.23 -4.55
N MET A 130 -12.36 -1.63 -5.46
CA MET A 130 -12.13 -2.78 -6.33
C MET A 130 -11.33 -2.33 -7.53
N LEU A 131 -10.22 -3.01 -7.79
CA LEU A 131 -9.16 -2.59 -8.69
C LEU A 131 -8.86 -3.70 -9.70
N ALA A 132 -8.58 -3.30 -10.94
CA ALA A 132 -7.96 -4.16 -11.95
C ALA A 132 -6.46 -3.91 -11.95
N VAL A 133 -5.67 -4.98 -11.86
CA VAL A 133 -4.21 -4.88 -12.00
C VAL A 133 -3.86 -4.65 -13.47
N VAL A 134 -3.05 -3.64 -13.71
CA VAL A 134 -2.55 -3.32 -15.04
C VAL A 134 -1.04 -3.53 -15.10
N LYS A 135 -0.59 -4.08 -16.22
CA LYS A 135 0.83 -4.12 -16.56
C LYS A 135 1.12 -2.92 -17.45
N ARG A 136 2.16 -2.19 -17.13
CA ARG A 136 2.64 -1.04 -17.88
C ARG A 136 3.98 -1.38 -18.52
N ASP A 137 4.10 -1.21 -19.80
CA ASP A 137 5.37 -1.38 -20.51
C ASP A 137 6.23 -0.10 -20.45
N ILE A 138 7.45 -0.17 -21.00
CA ILE A 138 8.41 0.93 -21.04
C ILE A 138 7.86 2.12 -21.85
N GLY A 139 6.99 1.87 -22.82
CA GLY A 139 6.32 2.90 -23.62
C GLY A 139 5.11 3.53 -22.95
N GLY A 140 4.74 3.07 -21.74
CA GLY A 140 3.60 3.57 -20.98
C GLY A 140 2.26 2.94 -21.40
N THR A 141 2.26 1.99 -22.34
CA THR A 141 1.06 1.26 -22.74
C THR A 141 0.60 0.34 -21.62
N GLU A 142 -0.70 0.34 -21.38
CA GLU A 142 -1.30 -0.45 -20.31
C GLU A 142 -2.08 -1.64 -20.88
N SER A 143 -2.00 -2.76 -20.18
CA SER A 143 -2.80 -3.95 -20.45
C SER A 143 -3.34 -4.54 -19.16
N LEU A 144 -4.53 -5.13 -19.21
CA LEU A 144 -5.12 -5.83 -18.06
C LEU A 144 -4.43 -7.18 -17.86
N THR A 145 -4.08 -7.48 -16.61
CA THR A 145 -3.52 -8.80 -16.26
C THR A 145 -4.59 -9.86 -16.00
N GLY A 146 -5.84 -9.45 -15.84
CA GLY A 146 -6.94 -10.29 -15.37
C GLY A 146 -7.05 -10.37 -13.84
N GLU A 147 -6.01 -9.99 -13.11
CA GLU A 147 -6.02 -9.95 -11.64
C GLU A 147 -6.87 -8.79 -11.13
N GLN A 148 -7.64 -9.03 -10.07
CA GLN A 148 -8.42 -8.02 -9.38
C GLN A 148 -8.07 -8.04 -7.90
N LEU A 149 -7.99 -6.85 -7.31
CA LEU A 149 -7.61 -6.66 -5.92
C LEU A 149 -8.61 -5.72 -5.24
N GLU A 150 -8.72 -5.85 -3.92
CA GLU A 150 -9.50 -4.94 -3.09
C GLU A 150 -8.59 -4.31 -2.05
N PHE A 151 -8.63 -2.99 -1.95
CA PHE A 151 -7.84 -2.23 -0.98
C PHE A 151 -8.63 -1.07 -0.40
N ASP A 152 -8.34 -0.73 0.85
CA ASP A 152 -8.65 0.58 1.39
C ASP A 152 -7.89 1.64 0.58
N LYS A 153 -8.54 2.78 0.34
CA LYS A 153 -7.94 3.91 -0.39
C LYS A 153 -6.59 4.37 0.16
N TYR A 154 -6.34 4.20 1.46
CA TYR A 154 -5.09 4.59 2.12
C TYR A 154 -3.90 3.64 1.81
N HIS A 155 -4.14 2.55 1.12
CA HIS A 155 -3.09 1.69 0.58
C HIS A 155 -2.67 2.08 -0.85
N LEU A 156 -3.22 3.16 -1.36
CA LEU A 156 -3.06 3.57 -2.75
C LEU A 156 -2.52 4.99 -2.86
N CYS A 157 -1.77 5.23 -3.92
CA CYS A 157 -1.32 6.57 -4.31
C CYS A 157 -1.68 6.83 -5.78
N LEU A 158 -2.05 8.05 -6.09
CA LEU A 158 -2.23 8.49 -7.46
C LEU A 158 -0.87 8.56 -8.19
N CYS A 159 -0.86 8.13 -9.45
CA CYS A 159 0.28 8.32 -10.33
C CYS A 159 0.12 9.58 -11.19
N ASP A 160 1.26 10.17 -11.57
CA ASP A 160 1.28 11.23 -12.57
C ASP A 160 1.19 10.62 -13.96
N GLU A 161 0.11 10.93 -14.65
CA GLU A 161 -0.15 10.46 -16.01
C GLU A 161 -0.20 11.64 -16.98
N SER A 162 0.24 11.40 -18.22
CA SER A 162 -0.07 12.31 -19.32
C SER A 162 -1.57 12.28 -19.60
N LYS A 163 -2.06 13.28 -20.32
CA LYS A 163 -3.47 13.29 -20.76
C LYS A 163 -3.77 12.10 -21.70
N GLU A 164 -2.79 11.71 -22.50
CA GLU A 164 -2.91 10.61 -23.45
C GLU A 164 -2.98 9.26 -22.71
N ASP A 165 -2.06 9.01 -21.77
CA ASP A 165 -2.07 7.79 -20.94
C ASP A 165 -3.41 7.64 -20.21
N ARG A 166 -3.93 8.75 -19.66
CA ARG A 166 -5.22 8.73 -18.98
C ARG A 166 -6.35 8.35 -19.92
N ARG A 167 -6.40 8.92 -21.13
CA ARG A 167 -7.42 8.62 -22.14
C ARG A 167 -7.38 7.14 -22.54
N LEU A 168 -6.19 6.61 -22.77
CA LEU A 168 -6.00 5.19 -23.10
C LEU A 168 -6.45 4.29 -21.96
N GLY A 169 -6.06 4.62 -20.73
CA GLY A 169 -6.48 3.88 -19.54
C GLY A 169 -7.98 3.92 -19.29
N ASP A 170 -8.63 5.07 -19.50
CA ASP A 170 -10.09 5.19 -19.38
C ASP A 170 -10.80 4.31 -20.43
N SER A 171 -10.31 4.29 -21.67
CA SER A 171 -10.83 3.40 -22.74
C SER A 171 -10.71 1.93 -22.34
N LEU A 172 -9.57 1.50 -21.84
CA LEU A 172 -9.32 0.14 -21.35
C LEU A 172 -10.33 -0.25 -20.25
N MET A 173 -10.61 0.64 -19.32
CA MET A 173 -11.54 0.39 -18.23
C MET A 173 -13.00 0.37 -18.69
N ASP A 174 -13.37 1.14 -19.69
CA ASP A 174 -14.71 1.12 -20.27
C ASP A 174 -14.99 -0.20 -21.01
N ASP A 175 -14.00 -0.73 -21.71
CA ASP A 175 -14.09 -2.05 -22.33
C ASP A 175 -14.25 -3.16 -21.28
N LEU A 176 -13.50 -3.12 -20.19
CA LEU A 176 -13.66 -4.06 -19.08
C LEU A 176 -15.08 -3.99 -18.49
N ARG A 177 -15.61 -2.80 -18.26
CA ARG A 177 -16.97 -2.60 -17.74
C ARG A 177 -18.03 -3.11 -18.70
N ARG A 178 -17.82 -2.95 -19.99
CA ARG A 178 -18.73 -3.46 -21.03
C ARG A 178 -18.80 -4.98 -21.03
N VAL A 179 -17.66 -5.66 -21.02
CA VAL A 179 -17.57 -7.11 -20.96
C VAL A 179 -18.25 -7.64 -19.69
N ARG A 180 -18.00 -7.03 -18.53
CA ARG A 180 -18.63 -7.45 -17.26
C ARG A 180 -20.16 -7.33 -17.27
N ARG A 181 -20.70 -6.30 -17.91
CA ARG A 181 -22.17 -6.15 -18.06
C ARG A 181 -22.76 -7.27 -18.94
N GLN A 182 -22.09 -7.63 -20.01
CA GLN A 182 -22.54 -8.70 -20.91
C GLN A 182 -22.54 -10.07 -20.22
N VAL A 183 -21.55 -10.35 -19.41
CA VAL A 183 -21.47 -11.62 -18.65
C VAL A 183 -22.56 -11.71 -17.57
N ARG A 184 -22.95 -10.60 -16.96
CA ARG A 184 -24.01 -10.58 -15.93
C ARG A 184 -25.44 -10.63 -16.52
N ALA A 185 -25.59 -10.38 -17.79
CA ALA A 185 -26.88 -10.37 -18.49
C ALA A 185 -27.25 -11.73 -19.09
N LYS A 186 -26.36 -12.72 -19.02
CA LYS A 186 -26.58 -14.13 -19.39
C LYS A 186 -26.83 -14.97 -18.15
#